data_9bb207fe7129cd8f458a6cf8a2ceef64
#
_entry.id   9bb207fe7129cd8f458a6cf8a2ceef64
#
_cell.length_a   1.000
_cell.length_b   1.000
_cell.length_c   1.000
_cell.angle_alpha   90.00
_cell.angle_beta   90.00
_cell.angle_gamma   90.00
#
_symmetry.space_group_name_H-M   'P 1'
#
loop_
_entity.id
_entity.type
_entity.pdbx_description
1 polymer ?
#
loop_
_entity_poly.entity_id
_entity_poly.type
_entity_poly.pdbx_seq_one_letter_code
_entity_poly.pdbx_strand_id
1 'polypeptide(L)'
;MKLKSFTLLLLPLSLALTAHAEPQSVDDASKNVISFGTEVSKEVDYDVMAVTLFIKEENKSLKALNQTINEKVNAALDVIKKQSAVEIKKNARNTQVRYDDKGKQAGWVERADLVLESKDFVALSQVISDLNDTFAIAEVMQKLSKEATAKFEDEMMKSALAQFQHKAQLIQTSLNAKGYEILNLNLDSRNELPYFEDRMMPLAKASAFTSENADEVNLDSHSKAELKATVSAQIKLFN
;
A
#
# COMPACT_ATOMS: atom_id res chain seq x y z
N MET A 1 -72.18 -12.28 -73.77
CA MET A 1 -72.58 -12.48 -72.39
C MET A 1 -71.62 -11.67 -71.55
N LYS A 2 -72.10 -10.65 -70.84
CA LYS A 2 -71.31 -9.68 -70.07
C LYS A 2 -71.34 -10.09 -68.59
N LEU A 3 -70.18 -10.41 -68.04
CA LEU A 3 -70.07 -10.69 -66.58
C LEU A 3 -69.62 -9.40 -65.90
N LYS A 4 -70.45 -8.90 -64.97
CA LYS A 4 -70.20 -7.72 -64.15
C LYS A 4 -69.33 -8.10 -62.96
N SER A 5 -68.17 -7.51 -62.85
CA SER A 5 -67.29 -7.60 -61.73
C SER A 5 -67.80 -6.73 -60.56
N PHE A 6 -68.02 -7.30 -59.38
CA PHE A 6 -68.44 -6.60 -58.15
C PHE A 6 -67.23 -6.35 -57.32
N THR A 7 -66.77 -5.10 -57.23
CA THR A 7 -65.59 -4.71 -56.41
C THR A 7 -66.07 -4.41 -54.98
N LEU A 8 -65.69 -5.26 -54.05
CA LEU A 8 -65.96 -5.07 -52.63
C LEU A 8 -64.84 -4.23 -51.99
N LEU A 9 -65.22 -3.01 -51.57
CA LEU A 9 -64.28 -2.07 -50.88
C LEU A 9 -64.22 -2.38 -49.41
N LEU A 10 -63.09 -3.00 -48.93
CA LEU A 10 -62.81 -3.21 -47.55
C LEU A 10 -62.10 -1.97 -46.94
N LEU A 11 -62.75 -1.26 -46.03
CA LEU A 11 -62.17 -0.20 -45.20
C LEU A 11 -61.39 -0.84 -44.05
N PRO A 12 -60.13 -0.49 -43.81
CA PRO A 12 -59.44 -0.91 -42.58
C PRO A 12 -59.84 0.02 -41.44
N LEU A 13 -60.44 -0.55 -40.41
CA LEU A 13 -60.73 0.08 -39.13
C LEU A 13 -59.43 0.10 -38.29
N SER A 14 -58.73 1.23 -38.33
CA SER A 14 -57.53 1.44 -37.49
C SER A 14 -57.93 1.71 -36.05
N LEU A 15 -57.79 0.69 -35.15
CA LEU A 15 -57.85 0.87 -33.73
C LEU A 15 -56.58 1.61 -33.27
N ALA A 16 -56.74 2.88 -32.94
CA ALA A 16 -55.68 3.64 -32.23
C ALA A 16 -55.64 3.16 -30.76
N LEU A 17 -54.64 2.31 -30.43
CA LEU A 17 -54.29 2.04 -29.03
C LEU A 17 -53.60 3.32 -28.51
N THR A 18 -54.30 4.13 -27.72
CA THR A 18 -53.70 5.15 -26.89
C THR A 18 -52.97 4.44 -25.77
N ALA A 19 -51.66 4.27 -25.90
CA ALA A 19 -50.79 3.90 -24.81
C ALA A 19 -50.84 5.03 -23.76
N HIS A 20 -51.58 4.86 -22.70
CA HIS A 20 -51.44 5.67 -21.51
C HIS A 20 -50.11 5.24 -20.90
N ALA A 21 -49.06 6.03 -21.11
CA ALA A 21 -47.89 5.99 -20.27
C ALA A 21 -48.32 6.51 -18.87
N GLU A 22 -48.55 5.60 -17.94
CA GLU A 22 -48.63 5.99 -16.52
C GLU A 22 -47.32 6.74 -16.22
N PRO A 23 -47.40 7.96 -15.59
CA PRO A 23 -46.21 8.59 -15.09
C PRO A 23 -45.62 7.63 -14.04
N GLN A 24 -44.43 7.06 -14.34
CA GLN A 24 -43.67 6.35 -13.35
C GLN A 24 -43.53 7.30 -12.17
N SER A 25 -44.16 6.96 -11.06
CA SER A 25 -43.98 7.65 -9.80
C SER A 25 -42.47 7.59 -9.51
N VAL A 26 -41.80 8.74 -9.62
CA VAL A 26 -40.44 8.90 -9.13
C VAL A 26 -40.49 8.44 -7.69
N ASP A 27 -39.79 7.32 -7.43
CA ASP A 27 -39.84 6.63 -6.16
C ASP A 27 -39.57 7.65 -5.03
N ASP A 28 -40.55 7.80 -4.16
CA ASP A 28 -40.50 8.76 -3.03
C ASP A 28 -39.31 8.44 -2.07
N ALA A 29 -38.71 7.27 -2.29
CA ALA A 29 -37.51 6.79 -1.58
C ALA A 29 -36.28 7.66 -1.87
N SER A 30 -36.18 8.32 -3.04
CA SER A 30 -35.01 9.16 -3.40
C SER A 30 -35.15 10.63 -2.97
N LYS A 31 -36.33 11.05 -2.47
CA LYS A 31 -36.53 12.39 -1.97
C LYS A 31 -35.78 12.62 -0.66
N ASN A 32 -35.13 13.79 -0.56
CA ASN A 32 -34.37 14.21 0.63
C ASN A 32 -33.13 13.35 0.94
N VAL A 33 -32.60 12.59 -0.02
CA VAL A 33 -31.37 11.82 0.12
C VAL A 33 -30.18 12.69 -0.28
N ILE A 34 -29.18 12.76 0.60
CA ILE A 34 -27.94 13.52 0.40
C ILE A 34 -26.76 12.56 0.50
N SER A 35 -25.89 12.60 -0.49
CA SER A 35 -24.62 11.88 -0.50
C SER A 35 -23.48 12.85 -0.27
N PHE A 36 -22.59 12.53 0.66
CA PHE A 36 -21.39 13.32 0.94
C PHE A 36 -20.27 12.45 1.49
N GLY A 37 -19.05 12.98 1.46
CA GLY A 37 -17.89 12.37 2.04
C GLY A 37 -17.13 13.32 2.96
N THR A 38 -16.33 12.72 3.84
CA THR A 38 -15.33 13.39 4.67
C THR A 38 -14.03 12.65 4.58
N GLU A 39 -12.92 13.35 4.64
CA GLU A 39 -11.57 12.80 4.67
C GLU A 39 -10.80 13.46 5.81
N VAL A 40 -10.06 12.67 6.54
CA VAL A 40 -9.07 13.14 7.51
C VAL A 40 -7.71 12.61 7.12
N SER A 41 -6.68 13.43 7.30
CA SER A 41 -5.29 13.01 7.11
C SER A 41 -4.47 13.34 8.36
N LYS A 42 -3.41 12.57 8.57
CA LYS A 42 -2.46 12.74 9.67
C LYS A 42 -1.07 12.32 9.22
N GLU A 43 -0.08 13.17 9.45
CA GLU A 43 1.32 12.80 9.33
C GLU A 43 1.80 12.13 10.62
N VAL A 44 2.52 11.01 10.47
CA VAL A 44 3.11 10.25 11.57
C VAL A 44 4.54 9.86 11.23
N ASP A 45 5.42 9.85 12.22
CA ASP A 45 6.79 9.41 12.04
C ASP A 45 6.83 7.88 11.95
N TYR A 46 7.70 7.35 11.09
CA TYR A 46 7.99 5.92 11.08
C TYR A 46 8.70 5.50 12.37
N ASP A 47 8.32 4.36 12.91
CA ASP A 47 8.86 3.82 14.16
C ASP A 47 9.70 2.55 13.96
N VAL A 48 9.87 2.08 12.73
CA VAL A 48 10.71 0.92 12.38
C VAL A 48 11.57 1.24 11.17
N MET A 49 12.84 0.91 11.25
CA MET A 49 13.75 0.87 10.12
C MET A 49 14.05 -0.57 9.74
N ALA A 50 13.99 -0.85 8.43
CA ALA A 50 14.36 -2.12 7.83
C ALA A 50 15.54 -1.93 6.88
N VAL A 51 16.53 -2.80 6.96
CA VAL A 51 17.71 -2.79 6.09
C VAL A 51 17.91 -4.16 5.48
N THR A 52 18.12 -4.20 4.17
CA THR A 52 18.54 -5.40 3.47
C THR A 52 20.05 -5.33 3.22
N LEU A 53 20.80 -6.19 3.89
CA LEU A 53 22.20 -6.39 3.67
C LEU A 53 22.41 -7.59 2.75
N PHE A 54 23.42 -7.56 1.88
CA PHE A 54 23.74 -8.69 1.04
C PHE A 54 25.24 -8.92 0.91
N ILE A 55 25.58 -10.18 0.63
CA ILE A 55 26.92 -10.60 0.18
C ILE A 55 26.76 -11.42 -1.08
N LYS A 56 27.69 -11.28 -2.00
CA LYS A 56 27.76 -12.03 -3.25
C LYS A 56 29.17 -12.58 -3.43
N GLU A 57 29.27 -13.92 -3.61
CA GLU A 57 30.55 -14.62 -3.81
C GLU A 57 30.48 -15.51 -5.03
N GLU A 58 31.66 -15.78 -5.62
CA GLU A 58 31.80 -16.66 -6.76
C GLU A 58 32.91 -17.70 -6.52
N ASN A 59 32.68 -18.93 -6.95
CA ASN A 59 33.71 -19.98 -6.90
C ASN A 59 33.48 -21.04 -8.00
N LYS A 60 34.56 -21.67 -8.44
CA LYS A 60 34.48 -22.82 -9.35
C LYS A 60 33.91 -24.07 -8.65
N SER A 61 34.14 -24.18 -7.34
CA SER A 61 33.65 -25.28 -6.50
C SER A 61 32.43 -24.81 -5.70
N LEU A 62 31.28 -25.45 -5.90
CA LEU A 62 30.07 -25.18 -5.12
C LEU A 62 30.29 -25.43 -3.62
N LYS A 63 31.08 -26.48 -3.27
CA LYS A 63 31.36 -26.79 -1.87
C LYS A 63 32.17 -25.66 -1.19
N ALA A 64 33.20 -25.15 -1.87
CA ALA A 64 33.99 -24.05 -1.35
C ALA A 64 33.16 -22.75 -1.25
N LEU A 65 32.31 -22.48 -2.24
CA LEU A 65 31.39 -21.32 -2.23
C LEU A 65 30.47 -21.38 -1.01
N ASN A 66 29.78 -22.49 -0.82
CA ASN A 66 28.88 -22.69 0.31
C ASN A 66 29.59 -22.53 1.65
N GLN A 67 30.83 -23.03 1.78
CA GLN A 67 31.62 -22.88 3.01
C GLN A 67 31.91 -21.40 3.28
N THR A 68 32.42 -20.66 2.29
CA THR A 68 32.71 -19.22 2.42
C THR A 68 31.47 -18.42 2.84
N ILE A 69 30.33 -18.66 2.18
CA ILE A 69 29.07 -17.96 2.52
C ILE A 69 28.61 -18.32 3.92
N ASN A 70 28.69 -19.60 4.33
CA ASN A 70 28.32 -20.03 5.67
C ASN A 70 29.18 -19.33 6.74
N GLU A 71 30.50 -19.28 6.57
CA GLU A 71 31.41 -18.62 7.49
C GLU A 71 31.04 -17.13 7.66
N LYS A 72 30.87 -16.41 6.54
CA LYS A 72 30.55 -14.99 6.55
C LYS A 72 29.17 -14.69 7.14
N VAL A 73 28.14 -15.46 6.75
CA VAL A 73 26.78 -15.30 7.29
C VAL A 73 26.75 -15.62 8.78
N ASN A 74 27.40 -16.69 9.23
CA ASN A 74 27.44 -17.03 10.66
C ASN A 74 28.14 -15.95 11.48
N ALA A 75 29.24 -15.39 11.00
CA ALA A 75 29.93 -14.28 11.65
C ALA A 75 29.02 -13.06 11.76
N ALA A 76 28.27 -12.73 10.71
CA ALA A 76 27.29 -11.64 10.74
C ALA A 76 26.17 -11.90 11.74
N LEU A 77 25.62 -13.12 11.78
CA LEU A 77 24.59 -13.49 12.76
C LEU A 77 25.08 -13.34 14.20
N ASP A 78 26.35 -13.63 14.47
CA ASP A 78 26.94 -13.48 15.80
C ASP A 78 27.16 -12.00 16.18
N VAL A 79 27.43 -11.12 15.21
CA VAL A 79 27.44 -9.66 15.41
C VAL A 79 26.04 -9.17 15.73
N ILE A 80 25.04 -9.52 14.91
CA ILE A 80 23.65 -9.07 15.06
C ILE A 80 23.06 -9.49 16.42
N LYS A 81 23.33 -10.73 16.87
CA LYS A 81 22.84 -11.24 18.17
C LYS A 81 23.31 -10.44 19.40
N LYS A 82 24.40 -9.67 19.28
CA LYS A 82 24.86 -8.79 20.38
C LYS A 82 23.95 -7.57 20.57
N GLN A 83 23.15 -7.23 19.56
CA GLN A 83 22.22 -6.10 19.57
C GLN A 83 20.79 -6.64 19.69
N SER A 84 20.31 -6.79 20.93
CA SER A 84 18.97 -7.38 21.20
C SER A 84 17.80 -6.56 20.60
N ALA A 85 18.02 -5.29 20.29
CA ALA A 85 17.03 -4.42 19.66
C ALA A 85 16.89 -4.66 18.14
N VAL A 86 17.81 -5.44 17.52
CA VAL A 86 17.80 -5.71 16.08
C VAL A 86 17.27 -7.11 15.82
N GLU A 87 16.20 -7.20 15.03
CA GLU A 87 15.60 -8.47 14.63
C GLU A 87 16.01 -8.87 13.21
N ILE A 88 16.28 -10.16 13.03
CA ILE A 88 16.48 -10.76 11.72
C ILE A 88 15.11 -11.21 11.19
N LYS A 89 14.57 -10.51 10.19
CA LYS A 89 13.30 -10.87 9.56
C LYS A 89 13.43 -11.90 8.45
N LYS A 90 14.58 -11.91 7.77
CA LYS A 90 14.83 -12.85 6.68
C LYS A 90 16.32 -13.13 6.59
N ASN A 91 16.63 -14.41 6.35
CA ASN A 91 17.93 -14.90 5.91
C ASN A 91 17.69 -15.77 4.69
N ALA A 92 18.04 -15.27 3.51
CA ALA A 92 17.78 -15.95 2.25
C ALA A 92 19.07 -16.13 1.45
N ARG A 93 19.13 -17.21 0.69
CA ARG A 93 20.28 -17.55 -0.16
C ARG A 93 19.79 -17.93 -1.55
N ASN A 94 20.54 -17.50 -2.56
CA ASN A 94 20.30 -17.85 -3.95
C ASN A 94 21.62 -18.22 -4.62
N THR A 95 21.70 -19.47 -5.12
CA THR A 95 22.87 -20.00 -5.82
C THR A 95 22.52 -20.21 -7.28
N GLN A 96 23.39 -19.73 -8.16
CA GLN A 96 23.23 -19.84 -9.61
C GLN A 96 24.50 -20.37 -10.27
N VAL A 97 24.33 -21.06 -11.40
CA VAL A 97 25.44 -21.45 -12.25
C VAL A 97 25.97 -20.23 -13.00
N ARG A 98 27.28 -20.04 -13.01
CA ARG A 98 27.95 -19.04 -13.83
C ARG A 98 28.47 -19.70 -15.11
N TYR A 99 28.18 -19.08 -16.25
CA TYR A 99 28.65 -19.50 -17.55
C TYR A 99 29.70 -18.54 -18.07
N ASP A 100 30.62 -19.05 -18.89
CA ASP A 100 31.60 -18.22 -19.63
C ASP A 100 30.96 -17.64 -20.92
N ASP A 101 31.72 -16.83 -21.64
CA ASP A 101 31.30 -16.17 -22.89
C ASP A 101 30.96 -17.16 -24.01
N LYS A 102 31.37 -18.44 -23.87
CA LYS A 102 31.07 -19.53 -24.79
C LYS A 102 29.88 -20.39 -24.36
N GLY A 103 29.17 -19.98 -23.30
CA GLY A 103 28.03 -20.69 -22.75
C GLY A 103 28.40 -21.98 -21.98
N LYS A 104 29.68 -22.18 -21.63
CA LYS A 104 30.13 -23.32 -20.84
C LYS A 104 30.11 -22.96 -19.35
N GLN A 105 29.70 -23.89 -18.50
CA GLN A 105 29.75 -23.71 -17.05
C GLN A 105 31.16 -23.35 -16.60
N ALA A 106 31.29 -22.19 -15.93
CA ALA A 106 32.54 -21.62 -15.45
C ALA A 106 32.63 -21.54 -13.90
N GLY A 107 31.56 -21.93 -13.22
CA GLY A 107 31.50 -21.91 -11.75
C GLY A 107 30.10 -21.66 -11.23
N TRP A 108 30.06 -21.09 -10.03
CA TRP A 108 28.87 -20.83 -9.27
C TRP A 108 28.95 -19.43 -8.68
N VAL A 109 27.81 -18.77 -8.59
CA VAL A 109 27.59 -17.50 -7.88
C VAL A 109 26.56 -17.74 -6.82
N GLU A 110 26.80 -17.22 -5.63
CA GLU A 110 25.82 -17.23 -4.55
C GLU A 110 25.66 -15.86 -3.97
N ARG A 111 24.42 -15.48 -3.72
CA ARG A 111 24.02 -14.28 -3.01
C ARG A 111 23.29 -14.68 -1.74
N ALA A 112 23.68 -14.11 -0.60
CA ALA A 112 22.95 -14.20 0.65
C ALA A 112 22.42 -12.83 1.04
N ASP A 113 21.15 -12.76 1.43
CA ASP A 113 20.47 -11.55 1.87
C ASP A 113 20.04 -11.70 3.31
N LEU A 114 20.33 -10.69 4.13
CA LEU A 114 19.89 -10.56 5.51
C LEU A 114 18.97 -9.33 5.60
N VAL A 115 17.70 -9.51 5.97
CA VAL A 115 16.78 -8.42 6.25
C VAL A 115 16.70 -8.22 7.74
N LEU A 116 17.11 -7.04 8.19
CA LEU A 116 17.16 -6.62 9.58
C LEU A 116 16.12 -5.55 9.85
N GLU A 117 15.48 -5.58 11.01
CA GLU A 117 14.55 -4.54 11.45
C GLU A 117 14.85 -4.13 12.88
N SER A 118 14.65 -2.85 13.17
CA SER A 118 14.74 -2.31 14.53
C SER A 118 13.85 -1.07 14.70
N LYS A 119 13.36 -0.88 15.93
CA LYS A 119 12.82 0.40 16.41
C LYS A 119 13.93 1.29 16.99
N ASP A 120 15.08 0.71 17.33
CA ASP A 120 16.29 1.42 17.74
C ASP A 120 17.20 1.60 16.53
N PHE A 121 17.11 2.79 15.91
CA PHE A 121 17.86 3.14 14.70
C PHE A 121 19.37 3.22 14.97
N VAL A 122 19.76 3.60 16.19
CA VAL A 122 21.18 3.68 16.58
C VAL A 122 21.78 2.27 16.65
N ALA A 123 21.07 1.33 17.30
CA ALA A 123 21.52 -0.06 17.37
C ALA A 123 21.63 -0.71 15.98
N LEU A 124 20.67 -0.40 15.07
CA LEU A 124 20.72 -0.90 13.70
C LEU A 124 21.89 -0.29 12.91
N SER A 125 22.14 1.01 13.06
CA SER A 125 23.28 1.70 12.42
C SER A 125 24.61 1.10 12.88
N GLN A 126 24.75 0.76 14.15
CA GLN A 126 25.94 0.10 14.67
C GLN A 126 26.16 -1.26 14.01
N VAL A 127 25.10 -2.10 13.91
CA VAL A 127 25.17 -3.40 13.22
C VAL A 127 25.61 -3.23 11.76
N ILE A 128 25.06 -2.24 11.06
CA ILE A 128 25.43 -1.95 9.68
C ILE A 128 26.91 -1.58 9.58
N SER A 129 27.39 -0.71 10.47
CA SER A 129 28.80 -0.31 10.53
C SER A 129 29.72 -1.50 10.80
N ASP A 130 29.35 -2.39 11.74
CA ASP A 130 30.14 -3.57 12.08
C ASP A 130 30.21 -4.61 10.95
N LEU A 131 29.26 -4.56 9.99
CA LEU A 131 29.15 -5.51 8.86
C LEU A 131 29.57 -4.93 7.50
N ASN A 132 29.88 -3.65 7.40
CA ASN A 132 30.11 -2.93 6.13
C ASN A 132 31.29 -3.47 5.31
N ASP A 133 32.31 -4.06 5.96
CA ASP A 133 33.45 -4.68 5.30
C ASP A 133 33.11 -5.99 4.58
N THR A 134 31.99 -6.63 4.99
CA THR A 134 31.62 -7.96 4.50
C THR A 134 30.32 -7.94 3.72
N PHE A 135 29.37 -7.11 4.12
CA PHE A 135 28.05 -7.00 3.52
C PHE A 135 27.84 -5.61 2.93
N ALA A 136 27.24 -5.56 1.75
CA ALA A 136 26.78 -4.32 1.14
C ALA A 136 25.29 -4.07 1.49
N ILE A 137 24.90 -2.80 1.52
CA ILE A 137 23.51 -2.40 1.69
C ILE A 137 22.81 -2.52 0.33
N ALA A 138 21.75 -3.31 0.27
CA ALA A 138 20.87 -3.39 -0.92
C ALA A 138 19.74 -2.36 -0.82
N GLU A 139 19.17 -2.18 0.38
CA GLU A 139 17.99 -1.32 0.59
C GLU A 139 17.92 -0.85 2.04
N VAL A 140 17.44 0.37 2.23
CA VAL A 140 17.04 0.93 3.53
C VAL A 140 15.61 1.44 3.39
N MET A 141 14.73 1.01 4.31
CA MET A 141 13.32 1.36 4.31
C MET A 141 12.88 1.75 5.72
N GLN A 142 12.06 2.78 5.84
CA GLN A 142 11.37 3.12 7.08
C GLN A 142 9.89 2.75 6.94
N LYS A 143 9.28 2.26 8.03
CA LYS A 143 7.87 1.87 8.04
C LYS A 143 7.25 2.03 9.43
N LEU A 144 5.92 1.94 9.50
CA LEU A 144 5.22 1.81 10.77
C LEU A 144 5.23 0.36 11.24
N SER A 145 5.39 0.17 12.54
CA SER A 145 5.15 -1.13 13.17
C SER A 145 3.67 -1.50 13.07
N LYS A 146 3.37 -2.79 13.21
CA LYS A 146 1.97 -3.27 13.23
C LYS A 146 1.16 -2.62 14.35
N GLU A 147 1.77 -2.42 15.51
CA GLU A 147 1.16 -1.78 16.67
C GLU A 147 0.86 -0.31 16.41
N ALA A 148 1.82 0.43 15.83
CA ALA A 148 1.62 1.82 15.44
C ALA A 148 0.54 1.95 14.36
N THR A 149 0.56 1.10 13.34
CA THR A 149 -0.44 1.05 12.29
C THR A 149 -1.84 0.86 12.87
N ALA A 150 -2.06 -0.17 13.69
CA ALA A 150 -3.37 -0.45 14.29
C ALA A 150 -3.87 0.71 15.17
N LYS A 151 -2.97 1.30 15.98
CA LYS A 151 -3.32 2.46 16.80
C LYS A 151 -3.76 3.66 15.96
N PHE A 152 -3.02 3.97 14.89
CA PHE A 152 -3.35 5.09 14.02
C PHE A 152 -4.61 4.83 13.20
N GLU A 153 -4.86 3.60 12.74
CA GLU A 153 -6.11 3.22 12.08
C GLU A 153 -7.31 3.51 12.96
N ASP A 154 -7.29 3.10 14.23
CA ASP A 154 -8.36 3.38 15.19
C ASP A 154 -8.56 4.90 15.41
N GLU A 155 -7.48 5.67 15.56
CA GLU A 155 -7.53 7.13 15.74
C GLU A 155 -8.13 7.81 14.51
N MET A 156 -7.70 7.43 13.32
CA MET A 156 -8.16 7.99 12.05
C MET A 156 -9.63 7.67 11.80
N MET A 157 -10.05 6.44 12.09
CA MET A 157 -11.44 6.00 11.99
C MET A 157 -12.35 6.82 12.91
N LYS A 158 -11.97 7.00 14.17
CA LYS A 158 -12.71 7.82 15.13
C LYS A 158 -12.83 9.27 14.66
N SER A 159 -11.74 9.83 14.14
CA SER A 159 -11.72 11.21 13.64
C SER A 159 -12.60 11.36 12.39
N ALA A 160 -12.56 10.43 11.45
CA ALA A 160 -13.37 10.44 10.24
C ALA A 160 -14.87 10.33 10.55
N LEU A 161 -15.25 9.47 11.50
CA LEU A 161 -16.64 9.35 11.98
C LEU A 161 -17.11 10.59 12.70
N ALA A 162 -16.28 11.21 13.54
CA ALA A 162 -16.62 12.47 14.21
C ALA A 162 -16.85 13.61 13.20
N GLN A 163 -16.00 13.68 12.18
CA GLN A 163 -16.15 14.68 11.10
C GLN A 163 -17.40 14.42 10.25
N PHE A 164 -17.71 13.14 9.97
CA PHE A 164 -18.96 12.76 9.32
C PHE A 164 -20.18 13.22 10.13
N GLN A 165 -20.25 12.93 11.43
CA GLN A 165 -21.34 13.32 12.30
C GLN A 165 -21.52 14.85 12.34
N HIS A 166 -20.42 15.60 12.47
CA HIS A 166 -20.44 17.06 12.42
C HIS A 166 -21.03 17.58 11.10
N LYS A 167 -20.59 17.03 9.96
CA LYS A 167 -21.05 17.45 8.63
C LYS A 167 -22.53 17.08 8.40
N ALA A 168 -22.95 15.88 8.84
CA ALA A 168 -24.36 15.47 8.77
C ALA A 168 -25.27 16.41 9.57
N GLN A 169 -24.83 16.79 10.78
CA GLN A 169 -25.57 17.74 11.65
C GLN A 169 -25.60 19.14 11.04
N LEU A 170 -24.51 19.59 10.42
CA LEU A 170 -24.47 20.87 9.71
C LEU A 170 -25.46 20.89 8.53
N ILE A 171 -25.51 19.83 7.74
CA ILE A 171 -26.46 19.67 6.61
C ILE A 171 -27.90 19.69 7.14
N GLN A 172 -28.21 18.91 8.19
CA GLN A 172 -29.51 18.87 8.82
C GLN A 172 -29.97 20.27 9.25
N THR A 173 -29.12 21.02 9.97
CA THR A 173 -29.44 22.34 10.48
C THR A 173 -29.60 23.35 9.36
N SER A 174 -28.71 23.34 8.36
CA SER A 174 -28.73 24.27 7.22
C SER A 174 -29.97 24.13 6.35
N LEU A 175 -30.53 22.92 6.28
CA LEU A 175 -31.73 22.62 5.51
C LEU A 175 -33.01 22.62 6.36
N ASN A 176 -32.95 23.03 7.64
CA ASN A 176 -34.06 23.06 8.60
C ASN A 176 -34.76 21.71 8.75
N ALA A 177 -34.05 20.58 8.59
CA ALA A 177 -34.59 19.26 8.76
C ALA A 177 -34.71 18.90 10.25
N LYS A 178 -35.74 18.10 10.60
CA LYS A 178 -35.99 17.68 12.01
C LYS A 178 -35.00 16.61 12.47
N GLY A 179 -34.40 15.87 11.52
CA GLY A 179 -33.43 14.82 11.78
C GLY A 179 -32.89 14.19 10.49
N TYR A 180 -32.05 13.19 10.63
CA TYR A 180 -31.59 12.38 9.51
C TYR A 180 -31.44 10.91 9.89
N GLU A 181 -31.52 10.05 8.90
CA GLU A 181 -31.24 8.62 8.95
C GLU A 181 -30.05 8.31 8.04
N ILE A 182 -29.14 7.44 8.45
CA ILE A 182 -28.03 6.96 7.64
C ILE A 182 -28.54 5.80 6.81
N LEU A 183 -28.63 5.97 5.49
CA LEU A 183 -29.03 4.90 4.56
C LEU A 183 -27.84 4.00 4.20
N ASN A 184 -26.66 4.61 4.02
CA ASN A 184 -25.43 3.91 3.69
C ASN A 184 -24.25 4.64 4.31
N LEU A 185 -23.32 3.88 4.86
CA LEU A 185 -22.06 4.39 5.38
C LEU A 185 -20.95 3.46 4.90
N ASN A 186 -20.04 3.97 4.12
CA ASN A 186 -18.82 3.28 3.71
C ASN A 186 -17.64 3.96 4.38
N LEU A 187 -16.90 3.20 5.16
CA LEU A 187 -15.71 3.62 5.87
C LEU A 187 -14.51 2.95 5.20
N ASP A 188 -13.64 3.76 4.62
CA ASP A 188 -12.38 3.30 4.00
C ASP A 188 -11.23 3.91 4.78
N SER A 189 -10.49 3.07 5.49
CA SER A 189 -9.20 3.41 6.06
C SER A 189 -8.13 2.75 5.21
N ARG A 190 -7.88 3.31 4.05
CA ARG A 190 -6.68 2.92 3.32
C ARG A 190 -5.52 3.60 4.00
N ASN A 191 -4.71 2.81 4.67
CA ASN A 191 -3.31 3.13 4.75
C ASN A 191 -2.80 3.06 3.31
N GLU A 192 -2.89 4.17 2.61
CA GLU A 192 -1.93 4.40 1.57
C GLU A 192 -0.60 4.58 2.33
N LEU A 193 -0.06 3.45 2.82
CA LEU A 193 1.39 3.34 2.86
C LEU A 193 1.76 3.85 1.48
N PRO A 194 2.53 4.94 1.33
CA PRO A 194 3.01 5.29 0.03
C PRO A 194 3.58 3.97 -0.49
N TYR A 195 2.85 3.34 -1.39
CA TYR A 195 3.40 2.32 -2.24
C TYR A 195 4.57 3.10 -2.81
N PHE A 196 5.75 2.87 -2.30
CA PHE A 196 6.94 3.40 -2.90
C PHE A 196 6.92 2.84 -4.31
N GLU A 197 6.18 3.52 -5.22
CA GLU A 197 6.56 3.48 -6.61
C GLU A 197 8.04 3.73 -6.56
N ASP A 198 8.81 2.63 -6.72
CA ASP A 198 10.23 2.60 -7.00
C ASP A 198 10.90 4.01 -7.09
N ARG A 199 10.89 4.77 -6.03
CA ARG A 199 11.95 5.70 -5.80
C ARG A 199 13.10 4.86 -5.26
N MET A 200 13.59 3.97 -6.12
CA MET A 200 15.00 3.61 -6.13
C MET A 200 15.72 4.94 -5.93
N MET A 201 16.19 5.19 -4.71
CA MET A 201 17.18 6.25 -4.54
C MET A 201 18.24 5.92 -5.59
N PRO A 202 18.50 6.82 -6.56
CA PRO A 202 19.46 6.51 -7.61
C PRO A 202 20.73 6.05 -6.91
N LEU A 203 21.33 4.96 -7.39
CA LEU A 203 22.59 4.38 -6.89
C LEU A 203 23.68 5.45 -6.68
N ALA A 204 23.56 6.59 -7.37
CA ALA A 204 24.37 7.80 -7.20
C ALA A 204 24.24 8.48 -5.82
N LYS A 205 23.15 8.25 -5.05
CA LYS A 205 23.05 8.72 -3.65
C LYS A 205 23.54 7.67 -2.67
N ALA A 206 23.47 6.38 -3.01
CA ALA A 206 24.11 5.33 -2.22
C ALA A 206 25.63 5.42 -2.26
N SER A 207 26.23 5.92 -3.36
CA SER A 207 27.69 6.16 -3.44
C SER A 207 28.16 7.39 -2.63
N ALA A 208 27.27 8.27 -2.20
CA ALA A 208 27.62 9.33 -1.24
C ALA A 208 27.84 8.78 0.19
N PHE A 209 27.40 7.54 0.47
CA PHE A 209 27.71 6.84 1.72
C PHE A 209 29.08 6.14 1.70
N THR A 210 29.82 6.18 0.58
CA THR A 210 31.15 5.53 0.43
C THR A 210 32.31 6.52 0.35
N SER A 211 32.11 7.84 0.54
CA SER A 211 33.20 8.80 0.52
C SER A 211 33.64 9.21 1.93
N GLU A 212 34.82 8.77 2.29
CA GLU A 212 35.83 9.32 3.22
C GLU A 212 35.44 9.86 4.62
N ASN A 213 34.15 9.82 5.04
CA ASN A 213 33.71 10.10 6.42
C ASN A 213 32.74 9.00 6.89
N ALA A 214 33.16 7.74 6.77
CA ALA A 214 32.35 6.56 7.07
C ALA A 214 32.17 6.28 8.57
N ASP A 215 32.44 7.25 9.47
CA ASP A 215 32.35 7.03 10.90
C ASP A 215 30.92 7.15 11.45
N GLU A 216 29.95 7.66 10.68
CA GLU A 216 28.55 7.69 11.11
C GLU A 216 27.60 7.60 9.91
N VAL A 217 26.96 6.46 9.71
CA VAL A 217 25.78 6.35 8.84
C VAL A 217 24.63 7.08 9.54
N ASN A 218 24.48 8.38 9.27
CA ASN A 218 23.39 9.16 9.84
C ASN A 218 22.08 8.79 9.12
N LEU A 219 21.30 7.90 9.73
CA LEU A 219 19.99 7.46 9.29
C LEU A 219 18.85 8.36 9.83
N ASP A 220 19.19 9.50 10.42
CA ASP A 220 18.25 10.43 11.08
C ASP A 220 17.34 11.23 10.13
N SER A 221 17.23 10.89 8.87
CA SER A 221 16.18 11.45 8.03
C SER A 221 14.83 10.89 8.43
N HIS A 222 14.15 11.56 9.36
CA HIS A 222 12.77 11.25 9.75
C HIS A 222 11.85 11.50 8.56
N SER A 223 11.56 10.47 7.80
CA SER A 223 10.47 10.53 6.82
C SER A 223 9.15 10.24 7.54
N LYS A 224 8.08 10.87 7.05
CA LYS A 224 6.74 10.73 7.62
C LYS A 224 5.85 9.96 6.69
N ALA A 225 4.95 9.17 7.27
CA ALA A 225 3.83 8.57 6.58
C ALA A 225 2.64 9.52 6.65
N GLU A 226 1.92 9.72 5.55
CA GLU A 226 0.61 10.36 5.56
C GLU A 226 -0.45 9.25 5.61
N LEU A 227 -1.25 9.25 6.68
CA LEU A 227 -2.38 8.34 6.87
C LEU A 227 -3.66 9.07 6.48
N LYS A 228 -4.58 8.37 5.80
CA LYS A 228 -5.87 8.91 5.39
C LYS A 228 -7.01 7.97 5.79
N ALA A 229 -8.12 8.55 6.23
CA ALA A 229 -9.36 7.82 6.39
C ALA A 229 -10.50 8.61 5.76
N THR A 230 -11.34 7.92 4.99
CA THR A 230 -12.45 8.51 4.26
C THR A 230 -13.75 7.86 4.69
N VAL A 231 -14.76 8.67 4.93
CA VAL A 231 -16.15 8.24 5.12
C VAL A 231 -16.96 8.74 3.94
N SER A 232 -17.65 7.85 3.25
CA SER A 232 -18.66 8.16 2.24
C SER A 232 -20.02 7.71 2.75
N ALA A 233 -21.01 8.59 2.72
CA ALA A 233 -22.31 8.25 3.27
C ALA A 233 -23.47 8.81 2.44
N GLN A 234 -24.61 8.16 2.60
CA GLN A 234 -25.92 8.65 2.17
C GLN A 234 -26.81 8.81 3.39
N ILE A 235 -27.38 9.98 3.56
CA ILE A 235 -28.35 10.27 4.62
C ILE A 235 -29.68 10.69 4.00
N LYS A 236 -30.79 10.35 4.67
CA LYS A 236 -32.12 10.81 4.33
C LYS A 236 -32.59 11.79 5.41
N LEU A 237 -32.97 13.00 4.99
CA LEU A 237 -33.47 14.02 5.90
C LEU A 237 -34.96 13.84 6.18
N PHE A 238 -35.37 14.14 7.43
CA PHE A 238 -36.78 14.22 7.86
C PHE A 238 -37.21 15.68 7.93
N ASN A 239 -38.35 16.00 7.31
CA ASN A 239 -39.00 17.29 7.34
C ASN A 239 -40.08 17.38 8.41
#